data_508e3b2738aceee31fa7f00021a9ec54
#
_entry.id   508e3b2738aceee31fa7f00021a9ec54
#
_cell.length_a   1.000
_cell.length_b   1.000
_cell.length_c   1.000
_cell.angle_alpha   90.00
_cell.angle_beta   90.00
_cell.angle_gamma   90.00
#
_symmetry.space_group_name_H-M   'P 1'
#
loop_
_entity.id
_entity.type
_entity.pdbx_description
1 polymer ?
#
loop_
_entity_poly.entity_id
_entity_poly.type
_entity_poly.pdbx_seq_one_letter_code
_entity_poly.pdbx_strand_id
1 'polypeptide(L)'
;MRELVCPKHMCKTPMGKCMEWDIDEITGQKVQCQEKPVMSTTLYWCSKCNVPMYEERCPECGSKGEYIATDIRPVFPEEKVLLALLLNKEDPLCFEEASVWNNTNYYFIDGERLQVSIKEFNGKSLEEIKAIKAKYSTCVSEIDYTKFDANIQKFIEVNQNRYNEVTDEAINFVQGYKDRYSLENMFVSFSGGKDSTVTSDIVRRAFSSNKVYHIFGDTTLEFPLTYEYKKRFGREHRVLPAKNYEKNFENLCKQIGPPSRVMRWCCTVFKTGAITQTIASAFKNKTNILSFQGIRHNESLSRSKYDRESKSPKITKQTVAAPIIEWTDFDVWLYILTTGIDFNDAYRLGYSRVGCWCCPNNGAWSEFLSKVHMYDQYVHWREILVDFAKKIDKPDPEEYVDQGGWKARQGGNGIDIAERSIISYEPCATEDNAFNYELQRPITPEFYELFKPFGYINPHLGNERLGEVYVLDKKGKVVLVLQGRIGSTKLKVTIKNERLAGATSLKVADGKIQCQLTKYQMCIGCKACESVCKHNAVKIKELEDGSTSYKIDDEKCVRCTECVNHYNAGCYVRKVLTIKREG
;
A
#
# COMPACT_ATOMS: atom_id res chain seq x y z
N MET A 1 -13.62 -27.57 1.57
CA MET A 1 -12.72 -28.02 2.66
C MET A 1 -11.41 -27.26 2.57
N ARG A 2 -10.90 -26.70 3.66
CA ARG A 2 -9.58 -26.04 3.63
C ARG A 2 -8.49 -27.10 3.75
N GLU A 3 -7.57 -27.10 2.80
CA GLU A 3 -6.48 -28.06 2.75
C GLU A 3 -5.15 -27.35 2.57
N LEU A 4 -4.10 -27.91 3.15
CA LEU A 4 -2.74 -27.47 2.87
C LEU A 4 -2.35 -27.98 1.48
N VAL A 5 -2.03 -27.06 0.58
CA VAL A 5 -1.66 -27.35 -0.81
C VAL A 5 -0.29 -26.72 -1.10
N CYS A 6 0.55 -27.45 -1.82
CA CYS A 6 1.78 -26.88 -2.35
C CYS A 6 1.47 -25.86 -3.45
N PRO A 7 1.91 -24.59 -3.34
CA PRO A 7 1.58 -23.58 -4.34
C PRO A 7 2.23 -23.84 -5.71
N LYS A 8 3.31 -24.64 -5.75
CA LYS A 8 4.02 -25.00 -6.98
C LYS A 8 3.42 -26.23 -7.66
N HIS A 9 3.19 -27.29 -6.90
CA HIS A 9 2.72 -28.57 -7.45
C HIS A 9 1.22 -28.77 -7.37
N MET A 10 0.50 -27.85 -6.71
CA MET A 10 -0.96 -27.94 -6.47
C MET A 10 -1.40 -29.26 -5.82
N CYS A 11 -0.50 -29.99 -5.18
CA CYS A 11 -0.78 -31.23 -4.48
C CYS A 11 -1.17 -30.96 -3.03
N LYS A 12 -2.06 -31.82 -2.48
CA LYS A 12 -2.42 -31.79 -1.06
C LYS A 12 -1.23 -32.16 -0.19
N THR A 13 -1.01 -31.38 0.86
CA THR A 13 0.13 -31.54 1.76
C THR A 13 -0.32 -31.69 3.21
N PRO A 14 -1.04 -32.77 3.56
CA PRO A 14 -1.62 -32.95 4.90
C PRO A 14 -0.57 -32.95 6.03
N MET A 15 0.68 -33.27 5.71
CA MET A 15 1.80 -33.25 6.67
C MET A 15 2.56 -31.91 6.71
N GLY A 16 2.05 -30.86 6.07
CA GLY A 16 2.68 -29.55 6.04
C GLY A 16 3.97 -29.46 5.19
N LYS A 17 4.24 -30.47 4.35
CA LYS A 17 5.36 -30.49 3.40
C LYS A 17 4.92 -31.06 2.07
N CYS A 18 5.37 -30.46 0.97
CA CYS A 18 5.22 -31.03 -0.35
C CYS A 18 6.13 -32.26 -0.50
N MET A 19 5.57 -33.35 -1.00
CA MET A 19 6.33 -34.59 -1.22
C MET A 19 6.84 -34.71 -2.68
N GLU A 20 6.48 -33.77 -3.54
CA GLU A 20 6.92 -33.72 -4.93
C GLU A 20 8.39 -33.29 -5.05
N TRP A 21 8.99 -33.62 -6.18
CA TRP A 21 10.40 -33.35 -6.47
C TRP A 21 10.53 -32.30 -7.55
N ASP A 22 11.46 -31.37 -7.34
CA ASP A 22 11.91 -30.37 -8.29
C ASP A 22 13.22 -30.79 -8.97
N ILE A 23 13.54 -30.16 -10.09
CA ILE A 23 14.87 -30.22 -10.67
C ILE A 23 15.57 -28.91 -10.34
N ASP A 24 16.67 -28.98 -9.62
CA ASP A 24 17.50 -27.83 -9.36
C ASP A 24 18.11 -27.31 -10.67
N GLU A 25 17.86 -26.05 -10.98
CA GLU A 25 18.25 -25.44 -12.25
C GLU A 25 19.77 -25.31 -12.43
N ILE A 26 20.53 -25.35 -11.34
CA ILE A 26 22.00 -25.19 -11.35
C ILE A 26 22.69 -26.55 -11.44
N THR A 27 22.24 -27.51 -10.66
CA THR A 27 22.90 -28.82 -10.55
C THR A 27 22.26 -29.91 -11.40
N GLY A 28 21.04 -29.69 -11.91
CA GLY A 28 20.27 -30.68 -12.65
C GLY A 28 19.79 -31.87 -11.81
N GLN A 29 19.99 -31.84 -10.51
CA GLN A 29 19.62 -32.95 -9.60
C GLN A 29 18.17 -32.80 -9.13
N LYS A 30 17.53 -33.95 -8.85
CA LYS A 30 16.21 -33.97 -8.19
C LYS A 30 16.37 -33.53 -6.73
N VAL A 31 15.67 -32.45 -6.35
CA VAL A 31 15.60 -31.96 -4.98
C VAL A 31 14.14 -31.98 -4.52
N GLN A 32 13.91 -32.30 -3.25
CA GLN A 32 12.56 -32.26 -2.71
C GLN A 32 12.06 -30.82 -2.68
N CYS A 33 10.80 -30.60 -3.04
CA CYS A 33 10.17 -29.27 -3.05
C CYS A 33 10.29 -28.61 -1.67
N GLN A 34 10.81 -27.39 -1.64
CA GLN A 34 11.01 -26.58 -0.43
C GLN A 34 9.90 -25.53 -0.25
N GLU A 35 8.89 -25.50 -1.13
CA GLU A 35 7.78 -24.56 -1.03
C GLU A 35 6.96 -24.84 0.24
N LYS A 36 6.65 -23.76 0.97
CA LYS A 36 5.76 -23.85 2.13
C LYS A 36 4.33 -24.02 1.66
N PRO A 37 3.64 -25.07 2.10
CA PRO A 37 2.23 -25.26 1.79
C PRO A 37 1.41 -24.06 2.25
N VAL A 38 0.40 -23.71 1.45
CA VAL A 38 -0.56 -22.65 1.74
C VAL A 38 -1.94 -23.27 1.95
N MET A 39 -2.74 -22.63 2.80
CA MET A 39 -4.14 -23.01 2.92
C MET A 39 -4.88 -22.66 1.63
N SER A 40 -5.41 -23.66 0.96
CA SER A 40 -6.22 -23.49 -0.23
C SER A 40 -7.65 -23.92 0.07
N THR A 41 -8.59 -23.23 -0.54
CA THR A 41 -10.01 -23.57 -0.52
C THR A 41 -10.33 -24.26 -1.84
N THR A 42 -11.13 -25.30 -1.79
CA THR A 42 -11.68 -25.94 -2.99
C THR A 42 -13.16 -25.53 -3.09
N LEU A 43 -13.53 -24.94 -4.21
CA LEU A 43 -14.90 -24.55 -4.51
C LEU A 43 -15.45 -25.44 -5.62
N TYR A 44 -16.74 -25.69 -5.53
CA TYR A 44 -17.47 -26.58 -6.43
C TYR A 44 -18.61 -25.83 -7.10
N TRP A 45 -19.07 -26.33 -8.23
CA TRP A 45 -20.25 -25.85 -8.93
C TRP A 45 -21.41 -26.83 -8.75
N CYS A 46 -22.57 -26.35 -8.33
CA CYS A 46 -23.80 -27.10 -8.34
C CYS A 46 -24.57 -26.86 -9.64
N SER A 47 -24.56 -27.82 -10.55
CA SER A 47 -25.26 -27.72 -11.85
C SER A 47 -26.78 -27.59 -11.73
N LYS A 48 -27.40 -28.16 -10.66
CA LYS A 48 -28.86 -28.02 -10.43
C LYS A 48 -29.26 -26.64 -9.90
N CYS A 49 -28.48 -26.10 -8.96
CA CYS A 49 -28.75 -24.78 -8.37
C CYS A 49 -28.12 -23.66 -9.18
N ASN A 50 -27.24 -23.99 -10.12
CA ASN A 50 -26.52 -23.07 -11.01
C ASN A 50 -25.67 -22.01 -10.25
N VAL A 51 -25.01 -22.42 -9.16
CA VAL A 51 -24.20 -21.53 -8.30
C VAL A 51 -22.95 -22.23 -7.79
N PRO A 52 -21.90 -21.45 -7.46
CA PRO A 52 -20.74 -22.00 -6.77
C PRO A 52 -21.06 -22.28 -5.29
N MET A 53 -20.38 -23.29 -4.74
CA MET A 53 -20.57 -23.72 -3.37
C MET A 53 -19.25 -24.11 -2.71
N TYR A 54 -19.23 -23.99 -1.37
CA TYR A 54 -18.10 -24.36 -0.54
C TYR A 54 -18.03 -25.86 -0.26
N GLU A 55 -19.18 -26.52 -0.09
CA GLU A 55 -19.27 -27.95 0.19
C GLU A 55 -19.25 -28.77 -1.11
N GLU A 56 -18.67 -29.97 -1.08
CA GLU A 56 -18.64 -30.87 -2.24
C GLU A 56 -20.03 -31.37 -2.65
N ARG A 57 -20.96 -31.48 -1.68
CA ARG A 57 -22.36 -31.81 -1.92
C ARG A 57 -23.25 -30.63 -1.60
N CYS A 58 -24.10 -30.29 -2.54
CA CYS A 58 -25.02 -29.18 -2.38
C CYS A 58 -26.00 -29.43 -1.22
N PRO A 59 -26.03 -28.55 -0.20
CA PRO A 59 -26.94 -28.69 0.92
C PRO A 59 -28.43 -28.63 0.50
N GLU A 60 -28.74 -27.87 -0.54
CA GLU A 60 -30.10 -27.65 -1.00
C GLU A 60 -30.66 -28.81 -1.85
N CYS A 61 -29.89 -29.29 -2.83
CA CYS A 61 -30.40 -30.29 -3.78
C CYS A 61 -29.74 -31.67 -3.65
N GLY A 62 -28.75 -31.85 -2.77
CA GLY A 62 -28.01 -33.08 -2.55
C GLY A 62 -27.06 -33.50 -3.68
N SER A 63 -26.99 -32.77 -4.77
CA SER A 63 -26.15 -33.11 -5.92
C SER A 63 -24.65 -32.96 -5.57
N LYS A 64 -23.82 -33.83 -6.14
CA LYS A 64 -22.36 -33.69 -6.06
C LYS A 64 -21.93 -32.55 -6.98
N GLY A 65 -21.09 -31.66 -6.46
CA GLY A 65 -20.53 -30.57 -7.22
C GLY A 65 -19.29 -30.96 -8.04
N GLU A 66 -19.05 -30.21 -9.09
CA GLU A 66 -17.85 -30.29 -9.90
C GLU A 66 -16.86 -29.24 -9.45
N TYR A 67 -15.56 -29.58 -9.40
CA TYR A 67 -14.52 -28.61 -9.05
C TYR A 67 -14.51 -27.44 -10.02
N ILE A 68 -14.48 -26.22 -9.49
CA ILE A 68 -14.46 -25.00 -10.31
C ILE A 68 -13.21 -24.17 -10.10
N ALA A 69 -12.85 -23.84 -8.85
CA ALA A 69 -11.74 -22.94 -8.54
C ALA A 69 -11.31 -23.05 -7.07
N THR A 70 -10.22 -22.37 -6.73
CA THR A 70 -9.76 -22.21 -5.33
C THR A 70 -10.31 -20.94 -4.68
N ASP A 71 -10.74 -19.96 -5.48
CA ASP A 71 -11.37 -18.71 -5.05
C ASP A 71 -12.11 -18.06 -6.21
N ILE A 72 -13.24 -17.43 -5.97
CA ILE A 72 -14.04 -16.73 -6.98
C ILE A 72 -14.79 -15.54 -6.37
N ARG A 73 -15.23 -14.63 -7.24
CA ARG A 73 -16.10 -13.51 -6.92
C ARG A 73 -17.32 -13.45 -7.86
N PRO A 74 -18.41 -12.83 -7.42
CA PRO A 74 -19.54 -12.59 -8.31
C PRO A 74 -19.17 -11.59 -9.41
N VAL A 75 -19.80 -11.75 -10.59
CA VAL A 75 -19.75 -10.80 -11.69
C VAL A 75 -21.09 -10.07 -11.75
N PHE A 76 -21.06 -8.78 -11.42
CA PHE A 76 -22.27 -7.95 -11.40
C PHE A 76 -22.77 -7.63 -12.81
N PRO A 77 -24.04 -7.26 -12.95
CA PRO A 77 -24.64 -6.96 -14.27
C PRO A 77 -23.86 -5.97 -15.10
N GLU A 78 -23.31 -4.92 -14.49
CA GLU A 78 -22.48 -3.91 -15.17
C GLU A 78 -21.23 -4.53 -15.81
N GLU A 79 -20.56 -5.43 -15.09
CA GLU A 79 -19.38 -6.14 -15.63
C GLU A 79 -19.78 -7.15 -16.71
N LYS A 80 -20.98 -7.79 -16.60
CA LYS A 80 -21.51 -8.70 -17.66
C LYS A 80 -21.70 -7.95 -18.98
N VAL A 81 -22.27 -6.73 -18.95
CA VAL A 81 -22.41 -5.87 -20.13
C VAL A 81 -21.04 -5.56 -20.75
N LEU A 82 -20.07 -5.16 -19.94
CA LEU A 82 -18.72 -4.89 -20.43
C LEU A 82 -18.09 -6.14 -21.05
N LEU A 83 -18.23 -7.29 -20.42
CA LEU A 83 -17.73 -8.57 -20.93
C LEU A 83 -18.33 -8.92 -22.30
N ALA A 84 -19.64 -8.77 -22.47
CA ALA A 84 -20.33 -9.01 -23.74
C ALA A 84 -19.81 -8.10 -24.86
N LEU A 85 -19.63 -6.81 -24.57
CA LEU A 85 -19.04 -5.84 -25.50
C LEU A 85 -17.60 -6.20 -25.90
N LEU A 86 -16.79 -6.64 -24.95
CA LEU A 86 -15.40 -7.05 -25.20
C LEU A 86 -15.30 -8.33 -26.04
N LEU A 87 -16.28 -9.21 -25.89
CA LEU A 87 -16.41 -10.44 -26.68
C LEU A 87 -17.12 -10.21 -28.01
N ASN A 88 -17.43 -8.96 -28.37
CA ASN A 88 -18.12 -8.57 -29.59
C ASN A 88 -19.46 -9.31 -29.78
N LYS A 89 -20.21 -9.51 -28.68
CA LYS A 89 -21.56 -10.10 -28.74
C LYS A 89 -22.51 -9.11 -29.43
N GLU A 90 -23.43 -9.64 -30.23
CA GLU A 90 -24.47 -8.81 -30.88
C GLU A 90 -25.38 -8.15 -29.85
N ASP A 91 -25.81 -8.91 -28.85
CA ASP A 91 -26.56 -8.43 -27.71
C ASP A 91 -25.65 -8.21 -26.50
N PRO A 92 -25.46 -6.97 -26.03
CA PRO A 92 -24.69 -6.65 -24.81
C PRO A 92 -25.30 -7.19 -23.51
N LEU A 93 -26.60 -7.53 -23.51
CA LEU A 93 -27.31 -8.08 -22.35
C LEU A 93 -27.38 -9.63 -22.36
N CYS A 94 -26.76 -10.30 -23.33
CA CYS A 94 -26.80 -11.76 -23.50
C CYS A 94 -26.42 -12.59 -22.26
N PHE A 95 -25.72 -12.01 -21.28
CA PHE A 95 -25.36 -12.68 -20.02
C PHE A 95 -26.26 -12.28 -18.84
N GLU A 96 -27.33 -11.52 -19.05
CA GLU A 96 -28.17 -11.01 -17.96
C GLU A 96 -28.75 -12.12 -17.09
N GLU A 97 -29.28 -13.18 -17.71
CA GLU A 97 -29.89 -14.31 -17.00
C GLU A 97 -28.84 -15.30 -16.43
N ALA A 98 -27.63 -15.32 -16.97
CA ALA A 98 -26.60 -16.28 -16.60
C ALA A 98 -26.04 -16.05 -15.19
N SER A 99 -25.71 -17.14 -14.49
CA SER A 99 -24.92 -17.10 -13.25
C SER A 99 -23.44 -16.97 -13.61
N VAL A 100 -22.90 -15.74 -13.48
CA VAL A 100 -21.53 -15.43 -13.92
C VAL A 100 -20.62 -15.13 -12.71
N TRP A 101 -19.49 -15.84 -12.67
CA TRP A 101 -18.46 -15.71 -11.62
C TRP A 101 -17.08 -15.54 -12.23
N ASN A 102 -16.14 -14.99 -11.49
CA ASN A 102 -14.78 -14.72 -11.98
C ASN A 102 -13.70 -15.21 -11.02
N ASN A 103 -12.70 -15.85 -11.59
CA ASN A 103 -11.42 -16.13 -10.93
C ASN A 103 -10.29 -15.55 -11.80
N THR A 104 -9.82 -14.36 -11.43
CA THR A 104 -8.71 -13.65 -12.09
C THR A 104 -8.81 -13.60 -13.62
N ASN A 105 -8.38 -14.65 -14.33
CA ASN A 105 -8.33 -14.70 -15.80
C ASN A 105 -9.46 -15.53 -16.43
N TYR A 106 -10.34 -16.09 -15.62
CA TYR A 106 -11.41 -16.97 -16.08
C TYR A 106 -12.75 -16.46 -15.60
N TYR A 107 -13.71 -16.45 -16.51
CA TYR A 107 -15.12 -16.34 -16.17
C TYR A 107 -15.75 -17.72 -16.17
N PHE A 108 -16.69 -17.93 -15.30
CA PHE A 108 -17.53 -19.12 -15.27
C PHE A 108 -18.95 -18.65 -15.54
N ILE A 109 -19.51 -19.10 -16.65
CA ILE A 109 -20.86 -18.76 -17.11
C ILE A 109 -21.67 -20.04 -17.00
N ASP A 110 -22.63 -20.09 -16.07
CA ASP A 110 -23.43 -21.27 -15.78
C ASP A 110 -22.58 -22.53 -15.52
N GLY A 111 -21.41 -22.35 -14.88
CA GLY A 111 -20.44 -23.40 -14.59
C GLY A 111 -19.40 -23.64 -15.70
N GLU A 112 -19.65 -23.19 -16.90
CA GLU A 112 -18.70 -23.34 -18.00
C GLU A 112 -17.59 -22.29 -17.96
N ARG A 113 -16.35 -22.75 -18.13
CA ARG A 113 -15.17 -21.89 -18.04
C ARG A 113 -14.91 -21.15 -19.35
N LEU A 114 -14.86 -19.82 -19.28
CA LEU A 114 -14.47 -18.93 -20.36
C LEU A 114 -13.14 -18.24 -20.03
N GLN A 115 -12.12 -18.43 -20.87
CA GLN A 115 -10.87 -17.70 -20.75
C GLN A 115 -10.91 -16.41 -21.58
N VAL A 116 -10.47 -15.29 -20.98
CA VAL A 116 -10.39 -13.98 -21.65
C VAL A 116 -8.94 -13.51 -21.77
N SER A 117 -8.62 -12.85 -22.86
CA SER A 117 -7.29 -12.28 -23.11
C SER A 117 -7.22 -10.83 -22.65
N ILE A 118 -6.82 -10.61 -21.40
CA ILE A 118 -6.63 -9.24 -20.87
C ILE A 118 -5.59 -8.47 -21.70
N LYS A 119 -4.61 -9.16 -22.30
CA LYS A 119 -3.60 -8.54 -23.16
C LYS A 119 -4.23 -7.93 -24.40
N GLU A 120 -5.16 -8.62 -25.04
CA GLU A 120 -5.89 -8.10 -26.22
C GLU A 120 -6.74 -6.88 -25.86
N PHE A 121 -7.42 -6.92 -24.71
CA PHE A 121 -8.21 -5.79 -24.25
C PHE A 121 -7.35 -4.55 -23.96
N ASN A 122 -6.20 -4.71 -23.34
CA ASN A 122 -5.27 -3.61 -23.10
C ASN A 122 -4.60 -3.07 -24.37
N GLY A 123 -4.51 -3.87 -25.43
CA GLY A 123 -3.98 -3.48 -26.75
C GLY A 123 -4.93 -2.62 -27.60
N LYS A 124 -6.19 -2.42 -27.16
CA LYS A 124 -7.16 -1.59 -27.87
C LYS A 124 -6.74 -0.12 -27.85
N SER A 125 -6.94 0.56 -28.98
CA SER A 125 -6.68 2.00 -29.13
C SER A 125 -7.60 2.84 -28.24
N LEU A 126 -7.25 4.11 -28.02
CA LEU A 126 -8.09 5.03 -27.23
C LEU A 126 -9.43 5.30 -27.92
N GLU A 127 -9.48 5.28 -29.26
CA GLU A 127 -10.71 5.41 -30.04
C GLU A 127 -11.64 4.21 -29.82
N GLU A 128 -11.09 2.99 -29.88
CA GLU A 128 -11.86 1.76 -29.59
C GLU A 128 -12.41 1.78 -28.15
N ILE A 129 -11.59 2.18 -27.18
CA ILE A 129 -12.01 2.32 -25.77
C ILE A 129 -13.15 3.34 -25.63
N LYS A 130 -13.04 4.48 -26.32
CA LYS A 130 -14.09 5.51 -26.33
C LYS A 130 -15.39 4.99 -26.93
N ALA A 131 -15.32 4.20 -28.00
CA ALA A 131 -16.49 3.57 -28.60
C ALA A 131 -17.13 2.54 -27.67
N ILE A 132 -16.32 1.71 -26.98
CA ILE A 132 -16.80 0.75 -25.96
C ILE A 132 -17.48 1.51 -24.83
N LYS A 133 -16.86 2.57 -24.28
CA LYS A 133 -17.44 3.40 -23.23
C LYS A 133 -18.81 3.96 -23.62
N ALA A 134 -18.95 4.47 -24.86
CA ALA A 134 -20.21 5.04 -25.35
C ALA A 134 -21.32 3.97 -25.38
N LYS A 135 -21.05 2.79 -25.97
CA LYS A 135 -22.01 1.67 -25.99
C LYS A 135 -22.35 1.18 -24.58
N TYR A 136 -21.34 1.01 -23.75
CA TYR A 136 -21.50 0.59 -22.35
C TYR A 136 -22.45 1.54 -21.60
N SER A 137 -22.25 2.85 -21.70
CA SER A 137 -23.07 3.85 -21.00
C SER A 137 -24.55 3.78 -21.40
N THR A 138 -24.85 3.39 -22.63
CA THR A 138 -26.23 3.19 -23.10
C THR A 138 -26.83 1.92 -22.51
N CYS A 139 -26.12 0.78 -22.62
CA CYS A 139 -26.64 -0.52 -22.23
C CYS A 139 -26.80 -0.69 -20.70
N VAL A 140 -25.92 -0.05 -19.92
CA VAL A 140 -25.98 -0.12 -18.44
C VAL A 140 -27.31 0.45 -17.89
N SER A 141 -27.92 1.40 -18.57
CA SER A 141 -29.22 1.96 -18.15
C SER A 141 -30.40 0.99 -18.36
N GLU A 142 -30.22 -0.08 -19.12
CA GLU A 142 -31.23 -1.08 -19.45
C GLU A 142 -31.14 -2.34 -18.56
N ILE A 143 -30.18 -2.43 -17.65
CA ILE A 143 -29.94 -3.60 -16.79
C ILE A 143 -31.14 -3.87 -15.89
N ASP A 144 -31.63 -5.12 -15.90
CA ASP A 144 -32.56 -5.68 -14.92
C ASP A 144 -31.81 -6.56 -13.89
N TYR A 145 -31.84 -6.15 -12.64
CA TYR A 145 -31.20 -6.90 -11.54
C TYR A 145 -31.97 -8.14 -11.08
N THR A 146 -33.24 -8.30 -11.48
CA THR A 146 -34.14 -9.35 -10.95
C THR A 146 -33.52 -10.75 -11.07
N LYS A 147 -32.89 -11.07 -12.21
CA LYS A 147 -32.27 -12.38 -12.43
C LYS A 147 -30.97 -12.55 -11.65
N PHE A 148 -30.17 -11.47 -11.60
CA PHE A 148 -28.97 -11.47 -10.78
C PHE A 148 -29.29 -11.71 -9.31
N ASP A 149 -30.29 -11.00 -8.76
CA ASP A 149 -30.71 -11.13 -7.37
C ASP A 149 -31.23 -12.52 -7.06
N ALA A 150 -31.98 -13.15 -7.99
CA ALA A 150 -32.44 -14.54 -7.86
C ALA A 150 -31.26 -15.54 -7.79
N ASN A 151 -30.25 -15.37 -8.66
CA ASN A 151 -29.04 -16.20 -8.63
C ASN A 151 -28.24 -16.00 -7.33
N ILE A 152 -28.14 -14.77 -6.85
CA ILE A 152 -27.45 -14.44 -5.58
C ILE A 152 -28.22 -15.03 -4.39
N GLN A 153 -29.56 -14.94 -4.38
CA GLN A 153 -30.35 -15.55 -3.32
C GLN A 153 -30.11 -17.07 -3.25
N LYS A 154 -30.03 -17.74 -4.40
CA LYS A 154 -29.72 -19.17 -4.46
C LYS A 154 -28.31 -19.50 -3.99
N PHE A 155 -27.34 -18.64 -4.32
CA PHE A 155 -25.96 -18.74 -3.83
C PHE A 155 -25.91 -18.64 -2.29
N ILE A 156 -26.66 -17.71 -1.70
CA ILE A 156 -26.72 -17.52 -0.25
C ILE A 156 -27.31 -18.77 0.43
N GLU A 157 -28.44 -19.29 -0.07
CA GLU A 157 -29.09 -20.48 0.47
C GLU A 157 -28.13 -21.67 0.50
N VAL A 158 -27.47 -21.97 -0.62
CA VAL A 158 -26.53 -23.09 -0.76
C VAL A 158 -25.30 -22.94 0.17
N ASN A 159 -24.89 -21.72 0.53
CA ASN A 159 -23.67 -21.48 1.31
C ASN A 159 -23.93 -20.98 2.74
N GLN A 160 -25.15 -21.10 3.25
CA GLN A 160 -25.53 -20.58 4.56
C GLN A 160 -24.69 -21.16 5.72
N ASN A 161 -24.35 -22.46 5.65
CA ASN A 161 -23.48 -23.09 6.65
C ASN A 161 -22.11 -22.41 6.72
N ARG A 162 -21.52 -22.17 5.54
CA ARG A 162 -20.22 -21.50 5.46
C ARG A 162 -20.27 -20.06 5.96
N TYR A 163 -21.33 -19.33 5.63
CA TYR A 163 -21.56 -17.98 6.14
C TYR A 163 -21.57 -17.97 7.68
N ASN A 164 -22.35 -18.86 8.29
CA ASN A 164 -22.46 -18.95 9.76
C ASN A 164 -21.09 -19.27 10.38
N GLU A 165 -20.39 -20.30 9.87
CA GLU A 165 -19.08 -20.71 10.36
C GLU A 165 -18.07 -19.55 10.42
N VAL A 166 -17.86 -18.87 9.29
CA VAL A 166 -16.84 -17.82 9.22
C VAL A 166 -17.24 -16.56 9.97
N THR A 167 -18.53 -16.23 9.98
CA THR A 167 -19.06 -15.05 10.65
C THR A 167 -18.96 -15.18 12.17
N ASP A 168 -19.41 -16.32 12.73
CA ASP A 168 -19.39 -16.58 14.17
C ASP A 168 -17.94 -16.60 14.68
N GLU A 169 -17.04 -17.23 13.93
CA GLU A 169 -15.62 -17.29 14.26
C GLU A 169 -15.00 -15.89 14.32
N ALA A 170 -15.26 -15.04 13.29
CA ALA A 170 -14.72 -13.69 13.24
C ALA A 170 -15.31 -12.78 14.31
N ILE A 171 -16.60 -12.87 14.61
CA ILE A 171 -17.26 -12.12 15.68
C ILE A 171 -16.68 -12.53 17.03
N ASN A 172 -16.56 -13.83 17.32
CA ASN A 172 -15.98 -14.34 18.57
C ASN A 172 -14.54 -13.86 18.76
N PHE A 173 -13.73 -13.86 17.69
CA PHE A 173 -12.38 -13.33 17.74
C PHE A 173 -12.35 -11.85 18.15
N VAL A 174 -13.22 -11.02 17.58
CA VAL A 174 -13.31 -9.58 17.90
C VAL A 174 -13.82 -9.37 19.31
N GLN A 175 -14.81 -10.15 19.77
CA GLN A 175 -15.35 -10.08 21.13
C GLN A 175 -14.28 -10.35 22.21
N GLY A 176 -13.28 -11.17 21.92
CA GLY A 176 -12.14 -11.43 22.82
C GLY A 176 -11.32 -10.18 23.20
N TYR A 177 -11.55 -9.04 22.55
CA TYR A 177 -10.91 -7.76 22.92
C TYR A 177 -11.74 -6.89 23.85
N LYS A 178 -12.99 -7.25 24.16
CA LYS A 178 -13.93 -6.42 24.92
C LYS A 178 -13.40 -6.03 26.30
N ASP A 179 -12.76 -6.97 26.98
CA ASP A 179 -12.22 -6.74 28.34
C ASP A 179 -10.81 -6.15 28.34
N ARG A 180 -10.13 -6.15 27.18
CA ARG A 180 -8.74 -5.68 27.02
C ARG A 180 -8.65 -4.21 26.59
N TYR A 181 -9.68 -3.69 25.91
CA TYR A 181 -9.69 -2.35 25.33
C TYR A 181 -11.07 -1.70 25.47
N SER A 182 -11.13 -0.43 25.80
CA SER A 182 -12.35 0.37 25.66
C SER A 182 -12.59 0.75 24.19
N LEU A 183 -13.84 0.96 23.78
CA LEU A 183 -14.19 1.35 22.41
C LEU A 183 -13.47 2.61 21.91
N GLU A 184 -13.17 3.55 22.84
CA GLU A 184 -12.42 4.78 22.53
C GLU A 184 -10.93 4.54 22.23
N ASN A 185 -10.41 3.35 22.54
CA ASN A 185 -9.05 2.95 22.25
C ASN A 185 -8.97 2.07 21.00
N MET A 186 -10.07 1.91 20.28
CA MET A 186 -10.17 1.07 19.09
C MET A 186 -10.46 1.89 17.84
N PHE A 187 -9.99 1.42 16.71
CA PHE A 187 -10.39 1.92 15.41
C PHE A 187 -10.33 0.83 14.34
N VAL A 188 -11.10 1.03 13.28
CA VAL A 188 -11.02 0.22 12.05
C VAL A 188 -10.19 0.97 11.01
N SER A 189 -9.21 0.30 10.42
CA SER A 189 -8.46 0.81 9.27
C SER A 189 -9.32 0.68 8.02
N PHE A 190 -10.00 1.74 7.65
CA PHE A 190 -11.00 1.75 6.58
C PHE A 190 -10.40 2.30 5.28
N SER A 191 -10.52 1.56 4.19
CA SER A 191 -10.02 1.96 2.86
C SER A 191 -11.12 2.19 1.84
N GLY A 192 -12.39 1.96 2.19
CA GLY A 192 -13.50 1.94 1.26
C GLY A 192 -13.55 0.69 0.37
N GLY A 193 -12.67 -0.30 0.62
CA GLY A 193 -12.69 -1.59 -0.05
C GLY A 193 -13.50 -2.63 0.72
N LYS A 194 -13.97 -3.68 0.02
CA LYS A 194 -14.84 -4.75 0.55
C LYS A 194 -14.34 -5.36 1.86
N ASP A 195 -13.03 -5.64 1.95
CA ASP A 195 -12.45 -6.28 3.13
C ASP A 195 -12.52 -5.39 4.37
N SER A 196 -12.28 -4.08 4.22
CA SER A 196 -12.43 -3.11 5.32
C SER A 196 -13.89 -2.84 5.67
N THR A 197 -14.81 -2.95 4.72
CA THR A 197 -16.26 -2.86 4.93
C THR A 197 -16.76 -4.03 5.78
N VAL A 198 -16.41 -5.25 5.40
CA VAL A 198 -16.74 -6.47 6.17
C VAL A 198 -16.13 -6.41 7.58
N THR A 199 -14.86 -6.03 7.69
CA THR A 199 -14.21 -5.86 9.00
C THR A 199 -14.94 -4.85 9.88
N SER A 200 -15.40 -3.74 9.30
CA SER A 200 -16.19 -2.72 10.01
C SER A 200 -17.50 -3.30 10.54
N ASP A 201 -18.24 -4.04 9.72
CA ASP A 201 -19.51 -4.62 10.12
C ASP A 201 -19.35 -5.71 11.18
N ILE A 202 -18.33 -6.58 11.05
CA ILE A 202 -17.99 -7.58 12.09
C ILE A 202 -17.68 -6.88 13.43
N VAL A 203 -16.89 -5.81 13.42
CA VAL A 203 -16.56 -5.04 14.64
C VAL A 203 -17.83 -4.41 15.22
N ARG A 204 -18.69 -3.82 14.39
CA ARG A 204 -19.98 -3.25 14.81
C ARG A 204 -20.88 -4.32 15.46
N ARG A 205 -21.00 -5.47 14.85
CA ARG A 205 -21.82 -6.61 15.36
C ARG A 205 -21.23 -7.17 16.66
N ALA A 206 -19.92 -7.39 16.73
CA ALA A 206 -19.25 -7.95 17.91
C ALA A 206 -19.41 -7.07 19.15
N PHE A 207 -19.37 -5.74 19.01
CA PHE A 207 -19.52 -4.80 20.12
C PHE A 207 -20.94 -4.21 20.23
N SER A 208 -21.84 -4.51 19.31
CA SER A 208 -23.19 -3.93 19.20
C SER A 208 -23.14 -2.40 19.24
N SER A 209 -22.18 -1.79 18.56
CA SER A 209 -21.88 -0.36 18.64
C SER A 209 -21.27 0.23 17.39
N ASN A 210 -21.73 1.42 16.98
CA ASN A 210 -21.16 2.24 15.90
C ASN A 210 -20.13 3.27 16.40
N LYS A 211 -19.71 3.19 17.67
CA LYS A 211 -18.86 4.23 18.29
C LYS A 211 -17.37 4.09 17.95
N VAL A 212 -16.95 2.93 17.41
CA VAL A 212 -15.56 2.70 17.00
C VAL A 212 -15.19 3.64 15.85
N TYR A 213 -14.04 4.30 15.96
CA TYR A 213 -13.54 5.18 14.89
C TYR A 213 -13.10 4.38 13.66
N HIS A 214 -13.26 5.00 12.48
CA HIS A 214 -12.73 4.51 11.22
C HIS A 214 -11.69 5.51 10.72
N ILE A 215 -10.47 5.07 10.42
CA ILE A 215 -9.43 5.93 9.85
C ILE A 215 -9.33 5.63 8.37
N PHE A 216 -9.72 6.62 7.55
CA PHE A 216 -9.66 6.55 6.10
C PHE A 216 -8.42 7.27 5.57
N GLY A 217 -7.51 6.51 4.93
CA GLY A 217 -6.32 7.08 4.29
C GLY A 217 -6.69 7.73 2.95
N ASP A 218 -6.93 9.01 2.96
CA ASP A 218 -7.27 9.80 1.78
C ASP A 218 -6.00 10.23 1.04
N THR A 219 -5.66 9.49 -0.02
CA THR A 219 -4.48 9.78 -0.84
C THR A 219 -4.73 10.82 -1.92
N THR A 220 -5.97 11.29 -2.08
CA THR A 220 -6.46 12.11 -3.21
C THR A 220 -6.48 11.38 -4.56
N LEU A 221 -6.10 10.11 -4.58
CA LEU A 221 -5.99 9.26 -5.78
C LEU A 221 -6.96 8.07 -5.74
N GLU A 222 -7.91 8.06 -4.80
CA GLU A 222 -8.91 7.02 -4.72
C GLU A 222 -9.88 7.13 -5.91
N PHE A 223 -10.51 6.02 -6.28
CA PHE A 223 -11.59 6.04 -7.28
C PHE A 223 -12.70 7.03 -6.88
N PRO A 224 -13.31 7.75 -7.82
CA PRO A 224 -14.45 8.62 -7.53
C PRO A 224 -15.55 7.89 -6.74
N LEU A 225 -15.92 6.67 -7.13
CA LEU A 225 -16.89 5.83 -6.43
C LEU A 225 -16.49 5.48 -5.00
N THR A 226 -15.19 5.52 -4.66
CA THR A 226 -14.73 5.36 -3.28
C THR A 226 -15.09 6.55 -2.42
N TYR A 227 -15.02 7.77 -2.97
CA TYR A 227 -15.46 8.97 -2.25
C TYR A 227 -16.99 9.01 -2.05
N GLU A 228 -17.75 8.58 -3.04
CA GLU A 228 -19.20 8.43 -2.94
C GLU A 228 -19.58 7.40 -1.88
N TYR A 229 -18.95 6.22 -1.91
CA TYR A 229 -19.14 5.20 -0.90
C TYR A 229 -18.72 5.67 0.50
N LYS A 230 -17.57 6.31 0.65
CA LYS A 230 -17.13 6.93 1.92
C LYS A 230 -18.17 7.91 2.46
N LYS A 231 -18.82 8.71 1.58
CA LYS A 231 -19.87 9.65 1.98
C LYS A 231 -21.11 8.92 2.50
N ARG A 232 -21.53 7.83 1.85
CA ARG A 232 -22.63 6.98 2.33
C ARG A 232 -22.29 6.33 3.66
N PHE A 233 -21.14 5.66 3.73
CA PHE A 233 -20.62 5.00 4.93
C PHE A 233 -20.50 5.94 6.14
N GLY A 234 -20.04 7.16 5.91
CA GLY A 234 -19.86 8.18 6.96
C GLY A 234 -21.16 8.73 7.56
N ARG A 235 -22.34 8.39 7.02
CA ARG A 235 -23.63 8.75 7.65
C ARG A 235 -23.90 7.93 8.91
N GLU A 236 -23.38 6.70 8.96
CA GLU A 236 -23.62 5.76 10.06
C GLU A 236 -22.37 5.53 10.94
N HIS A 237 -21.20 5.88 10.44
CA HIS A 237 -19.92 5.59 11.07
C HIS A 237 -19.08 6.85 11.30
N ARG A 238 -18.26 6.84 12.36
CA ARG A 238 -17.32 7.92 12.66
C ARG A 238 -16.05 7.77 11.82
N VAL A 239 -15.96 8.48 10.70
CA VAL A 239 -14.82 8.41 9.78
C VAL A 239 -13.89 9.60 10.00
N LEU A 240 -12.63 9.34 10.33
CA LEU A 240 -11.55 10.32 10.42
C LEU A 240 -10.72 10.28 9.13
N PRO A 241 -10.73 11.33 8.31
CA PRO A 241 -9.90 11.38 7.11
C PRO A 241 -8.44 11.63 7.50
N ALA A 242 -7.56 10.78 6.99
CA ALA A 242 -6.11 10.92 7.10
C ALA A 242 -5.56 11.38 5.74
N LYS A 243 -5.38 12.69 5.57
CA LYS A 243 -5.00 13.33 4.31
C LYS A 243 -3.77 14.21 4.52
N ASN A 244 -2.88 14.22 3.53
CA ASN A 244 -1.81 15.23 3.45
C ASN A 244 -2.35 16.45 2.70
N TYR A 245 -2.56 17.55 3.41
CA TYR A 245 -3.09 18.81 2.83
C TYR A 245 -2.00 19.71 2.22
N GLU A 246 -0.73 19.41 2.46
CA GLU A 246 0.38 20.28 2.07
C GLU A 246 1.02 19.87 0.74
N LYS A 247 0.77 18.65 0.27
CA LYS A 247 1.41 18.12 -0.93
C LYS A 247 0.39 17.79 -2.03
N ASN A 248 0.76 18.14 -3.25
CA ASN A 248 0.03 17.77 -4.45
C ASN A 248 0.76 16.63 -5.17
N PHE A 249 0.03 15.60 -5.59
CA PHE A 249 0.59 14.41 -6.22
C PHE A 249 1.29 14.70 -7.55
N GLU A 250 0.64 15.47 -8.44
CA GLU A 250 1.19 15.78 -9.76
C GLU A 250 2.44 16.65 -9.65
N ASN A 251 2.46 17.64 -8.73
CA ASN A 251 3.63 18.45 -8.46
C ASN A 251 4.82 17.59 -8.00
N LEU A 252 4.56 16.57 -7.16
CA LEU A 252 5.62 15.65 -6.77
C LEU A 252 6.03 14.71 -7.92
N CYS A 253 5.12 14.31 -8.81
CA CYS A 253 5.48 13.58 -10.02
C CYS A 253 6.44 14.38 -10.91
N LYS A 254 6.24 15.70 -11.04
CA LYS A 254 7.15 16.59 -11.80
C LYS A 254 8.53 16.71 -11.15
N GLN A 255 8.59 16.73 -9.80
CA GLN A 255 9.83 16.89 -9.05
C GLN A 255 10.66 15.60 -8.95
N ILE A 256 10.02 14.49 -8.62
CA ILE A 256 10.69 13.22 -8.28
C ILE A 256 10.31 12.06 -9.22
N GLY A 257 9.54 12.36 -10.24
CA GLY A 257 9.02 11.40 -11.20
C GLY A 257 7.85 10.56 -10.65
N PRO A 258 7.05 9.95 -11.53
CA PRO A 258 5.91 9.14 -11.13
C PRO A 258 6.34 7.97 -10.24
N PRO A 259 5.46 7.50 -9.33
CA PRO A 259 5.75 6.34 -8.50
C PRO A 259 5.90 5.09 -9.36
N SER A 260 6.67 4.12 -8.87
CA SER A 260 6.81 2.81 -9.50
C SER A 260 6.60 1.69 -8.47
N ARG A 261 6.64 0.43 -8.92
CA ARG A 261 6.48 -0.74 -8.03
C ARG A 261 7.49 -0.77 -6.89
N VAL A 262 8.71 -0.32 -7.14
CA VAL A 262 9.80 -0.27 -6.13
C VAL A 262 9.96 1.10 -5.49
N MET A 263 9.42 2.15 -6.10
CA MET A 263 9.56 3.55 -5.68
C MET A 263 8.19 4.14 -5.27
N ARG A 264 7.57 3.57 -4.27
CA ARG A 264 6.22 3.93 -3.79
C ARG A 264 6.25 5.13 -2.83
N TRP A 265 6.92 6.22 -3.21
CA TRP A 265 6.99 7.43 -2.42
C TRP A 265 5.58 7.99 -2.09
N CYS A 266 4.63 7.84 -3.00
CA CYS A 266 3.24 8.25 -2.79
C CYS A 266 2.61 7.59 -1.56
N CYS A 267 2.87 6.30 -1.32
CA CYS A 267 2.37 5.61 -0.12
C CYS A 267 2.91 6.22 1.16
N THR A 268 4.17 6.69 1.17
CA THR A 268 4.75 7.34 2.35
C THR A 268 4.18 8.71 2.58
N VAL A 269 4.09 9.53 1.53
CA VAL A 269 3.64 10.93 1.61
C VAL A 269 2.14 11.03 1.89
N PHE A 270 1.32 10.30 1.12
CA PHE A 270 -0.13 10.50 1.13
C PHE A 270 -0.90 9.46 1.96
N LYS A 271 -0.31 8.32 2.28
CA LYS A 271 -1.01 7.26 3.04
C LYS A 271 -0.40 7.06 4.42
N THR A 272 0.81 6.49 4.49
CA THR A 272 1.40 6.10 5.78
C THR A 272 1.66 7.30 6.69
N GLY A 273 2.22 8.39 6.16
CA GLY A 273 2.49 9.60 6.93
C GLY A 273 1.21 10.21 7.48
N ALA A 274 0.22 10.43 6.62
CA ALA A 274 -1.07 10.99 7.00
C ALA A 274 -1.81 10.13 8.04
N ILE A 275 -1.89 8.81 7.84
CA ILE A 275 -2.52 7.88 8.79
C ILE A 275 -1.81 7.93 10.15
N THR A 276 -0.47 7.90 10.17
CA THR A 276 0.29 7.94 11.43
C THR A 276 0.06 9.22 12.19
N GLN A 277 0.02 10.38 11.51
CA GLN A 277 -0.30 11.67 12.13
C GLN A 277 -1.72 11.70 12.68
N THR A 278 -2.70 11.20 11.94
CA THR A 278 -4.10 11.13 12.39
C THR A 278 -4.23 10.25 13.63
N ILE A 279 -3.58 9.07 13.66
CA ILE A 279 -3.56 8.20 14.84
C ILE A 279 -2.89 8.91 16.03
N ALA A 280 -1.76 9.56 15.82
CA ALA A 280 -1.05 10.27 16.88
C ALA A 280 -1.89 11.41 17.49
N SER A 281 -2.67 12.11 16.68
CA SER A 281 -3.58 13.17 17.12
C SER A 281 -4.82 12.60 17.81
N ALA A 282 -5.54 11.68 17.17
CA ALA A 282 -6.79 11.12 17.68
C ALA A 282 -6.61 10.35 19.00
N PHE A 283 -5.47 9.67 19.16
CA PHE A 283 -5.15 8.83 20.34
C PHE A 283 -3.98 9.39 21.17
N LYS A 284 -3.80 10.71 21.20
CA LYS A 284 -2.66 11.37 21.86
C LYS A 284 -2.47 10.94 23.31
N ASN A 285 -3.56 10.86 24.09
CA ASN A 285 -3.55 10.57 25.52
C ASN A 285 -3.77 9.07 25.82
N LYS A 286 -3.76 8.20 24.81
CA LYS A 286 -3.97 6.77 24.99
C LYS A 286 -2.63 6.02 25.01
N THR A 287 -2.47 5.11 25.97
CA THR A 287 -1.24 4.31 26.14
C THR A 287 -1.28 3.01 25.36
N ASN A 288 -2.48 2.52 25.07
CA ASN A 288 -2.68 1.26 24.33
C ASN A 288 -3.88 1.41 23.39
N ILE A 289 -3.68 1.13 22.11
CA ILE A 289 -4.71 1.23 21.08
C ILE A 289 -4.79 -0.05 20.26
N LEU A 290 -5.97 -0.39 19.79
CA LEU A 290 -6.25 -1.55 18.96
C LEU A 290 -6.76 -1.09 17.60
N SER A 291 -6.18 -1.63 16.54
CA SER A 291 -6.67 -1.43 15.17
C SER A 291 -7.17 -2.73 14.56
N PHE A 292 -8.38 -2.72 14.04
CA PHE A 292 -8.90 -3.80 13.22
C PHE A 292 -8.58 -3.53 11.76
N GLN A 293 -8.02 -4.52 11.06
CA GLN A 293 -7.60 -4.38 9.67
C GLN A 293 -8.16 -5.53 8.82
N GLY A 294 -8.78 -5.18 7.71
CA GLY A 294 -9.26 -6.14 6.71
C GLY A 294 -8.11 -6.66 5.86
N ILE A 295 -7.24 -7.46 6.46
CA ILE A 295 -6.09 -8.10 5.82
C ILE A 295 -6.41 -9.58 5.65
N ARG A 296 -6.08 -10.16 4.50
CA ARG A 296 -6.25 -11.59 4.21
C ARG A 296 -4.96 -12.22 3.69
N HIS A 297 -4.70 -13.47 4.09
CA HIS A 297 -3.53 -14.23 3.63
C HIS A 297 -3.47 -14.36 2.11
N ASN A 298 -4.63 -14.57 1.46
CA ASN A 298 -4.73 -14.80 0.01
C ASN A 298 -4.45 -13.55 -0.85
N GLU A 299 -4.32 -12.35 -0.27
CA GLU A 299 -4.09 -11.14 -1.06
C GLU A 299 -2.66 -11.03 -1.63
N SER A 300 -1.67 -11.63 -0.99
CA SER A 300 -0.28 -11.64 -1.47
C SER A 300 0.63 -12.55 -0.64
N LEU A 301 1.74 -13.03 -1.24
CA LEU A 301 2.81 -13.77 -0.54
C LEU A 301 3.38 -13.04 0.68
N SER A 302 3.40 -11.71 0.68
CA SER A 302 3.83 -10.94 1.86
C SER A 302 2.82 -11.04 3.00
N ARG A 303 1.52 -11.02 2.69
CA ARG A 303 0.44 -11.08 3.69
C ARG A 303 0.20 -12.49 4.22
N SER A 304 0.54 -13.53 3.45
CA SER A 304 0.45 -14.92 3.92
C SER A 304 1.32 -15.23 5.15
N LYS A 305 2.24 -14.32 5.49
CA LYS A 305 3.15 -14.43 6.64
C LYS A 305 2.71 -13.60 7.85
N TYR A 306 1.58 -12.92 7.77
CA TYR A 306 1.11 -12.05 8.86
C TYR A 306 0.39 -12.88 9.92
N ASP A 307 0.65 -12.54 11.18
CA ASP A 307 -0.10 -13.09 12.30
C ASP A 307 -1.47 -12.38 12.40
N ARG A 308 -2.45 -13.11 12.89
CA ARG A 308 -3.80 -12.58 13.11
C ARG A 308 -3.84 -11.45 14.13
N GLU A 309 -2.99 -11.52 15.18
CA GLU A 309 -2.70 -10.43 16.11
C GLU A 309 -1.21 -10.12 16.08
N SER A 310 -0.84 -8.85 15.96
CA SER A 310 0.56 -8.41 15.93
C SER A 310 0.73 -7.02 16.54
N LYS A 311 1.96 -6.67 16.92
CA LYS A 311 2.30 -5.29 17.29
C LYS A 311 2.63 -4.48 16.04
N SER A 312 2.14 -3.24 15.98
CA SER A 312 2.47 -2.36 14.88
C SER A 312 3.98 -2.04 14.87
N PRO A 313 4.69 -2.26 13.75
CA PRO A 313 6.10 -1.92 13.66
C PRO A 313 6.36 -0.39 13.64
N LYS A 314 5.30 0.41 13.42
CA LYS A 314 5.40 1.86 13.29
C LYS A 314 4.92 2.60 14.54
N ILE A 315 3.98 2.05 15.28
CA ILE A 315 3.35 2.69 16.44
C ILE A 315 3.41 1.70 17.59
N THR A 316 4.33 1.91 18.52
CA THR A 316 4.61 0.96 19.64
C THR A 316 3.43 0.68 20.55
N LYS A 317 2.49 1.65 20.68
CA LYS A 317 1.29 1.49 21.50
C LYS A 317 0.12 0.79 20.77
N GLN A 318 0.30 0.40 19.51
CA GLN A 318 -0.75 -0.16 18.67
C GLN A 318 -0.63 -1.68 18.53
N THR A 319 -1.71 -2.36 18.88
CA THR A 319 -1.95 -3.76 18.49
C THR A 319 -2.79 -3.77 17.22
N VAL A 320 -2.47 -4.65 16.30
CA VAL A 320 -3.19 -4.89 15.05
C VAL A 320 -3.90 -6.23 15.15
N ALA A 321 -5.19 -6.26 14.86
CA ALA A 321 -6.01 -7.46 14.79
C ALA A 321 -6.65 -7.59 13.40
N ALA A 322 -6.57 -8.76 12.80
CA ALA A 322 -7.11 -9.06 11.47
C ALA A 322 -8.21 -10.12 11.56
N PRO A 323 -9.48 -9.73 11.79
CA PRO A 323 -10.59 -10.66 12.01
C PRO A 323 -10.80 -11.66 10.86
N ILE A 324 -10.62 -11.21 9.62
CA ILE A 324 -10.90 -11.97 8.40
C ILE A 324 -9.62 -12.50 7.71
N ILE A 325 -8.53 -12.67 8.46
CA ILE A 325 -7.22 -12.96 7.88
C ILE A 325 -7.20 -14.23 7.03
N GLU A 326 -8.01 -15.20 7.38
CA GLU A 326 -8.11 -16.49 6.68
C GLU A 326 -9.22 -16.55 5.64
N TRP A 327 -10.00 -15.48 5.46
CA TRP A 327 -11.09 -15.46 4.49
C TRP A 327 -10.57 -15.39 3.06
N THR A 328 -11.31 -16.04 2.15
CA THR A 328 -11.15 -15.94 0.69
C THR A 328 -11.99 -14.79 0.14
N ASP A 329 -11.85 -14.47 -1.15
CA ASP A 329 -12.79 -13.55 -1.82
C ASP A 329 -14.22 -14.10 -1.82
N PHE A 330 -14.36 -15.42 -1.96
CA PHE A 330 -15.64 -16.11 -1.82
C PHE A 330 -16.31 -15.82 -0.47
N ASP A 331 -15.57 -15.97 0.65
CA ASP A 331 -16.11 -15.73 1.99
C ASP A 331 -16.51 -14.25 2.20
N VAL A 332 -15.69 -13.32 1.68
CA VAL A 332 -15.98 -11.88 1.77
C VAL A 332 -17.25 -11.52 1.01
N TRP A 333 -17.41 -12.05 -0.21
CA TRP A 333 -18.62 -11.80 -1.02
C TRP A 333 -19.84 -12.51 -0.46
N LEU A 334 -19.68 -13.73 0.04
CA LEU A 334 -20.76 -14.44 0.72
C LEU A 334 -21.28 -13.62 1.91
N TYR A 335 -20.38 -13.03 2.70
CA TYR A 335 -20.76 -12.16 3.81
C TYR A 335 -21.52 -10.91 3.35
N ILE A 336 -20.97 -10.17 2.37
CA ILE A 336 -21.58 -8.94 1.85
C ILE A 336 -22.97 -9.21 1.30
N LEU A 337 -23.11 -10.24 0.47
CA LEU A 337 -24.36 -10.59 -0.20
C LEU A 337 -25.41 -11.10 0.79
N THR A 338 -24.99 -11.89 1.79
CA THR A 338 -25.92 -12.42 2.81
C THR A 338 -26.41 -11.32 3.76
N THR A 339 -25.53 -10.40 4.17
CA THR A 339 -25.89 -9.33 5.10
C THR A 339 -26.57 -8.14 4.43
N GLY A 340 -26.41 -8.00 3.12
CA GLY A 340 -26.91 -6.85 2.36
C GLY A 340 -26.25 -5.52 2.74
N ILE A 341 -25.07 -5.53 3.37
CA ILE A 341 -24.35 -4.29 3.72
C ILE A 341 -23.94 -3.53 2.45
N ASP A 342 -24.03 -2.20 2.50
CA ASP A 342 -23.57 -1.33 1.41
C ASP A 342 -22.07 -1.51 1.16
N PHE A 343 -21.66 -1.46 -0.08
CA PHE A 343 -20.28 -1.60 -0.52
C PHE A 343 -19.94 -0.65 -1.67
N ASN A 344 -18.67 -0.54 -1.99
CA ASN A 344 -18.17 0.36 -3.03
C ASN A 344 -18.59 -0.10 -4.43
N ASP A 345 -19.29 0.75 -5.16
CA ASP A 345 -19.85 0.45 -6.49
C ASP A 345 -18.78 0.15 -7.55
N ALA A 346 -17.51 0.50 -7.31
CA ALA A 346 -16.42 0.11 -8.21
C ALA A 346 -16.33 -1.42 -8.39
N TYR A 347 -16.76 -2.21 -7.41
CA TYR A 347 -16.80 -3.67 -7.55
C TYR A 347 -17.84 -4.15 -8.55
N ARG A 348 -18.95 -3.40 -8.72
CA ARG A 348 -19.95 -3.70 -9.76
C ARG A 348 -19.38 -3.57 -11.16
N LEU A 349 -18.42 -2.66 -11.34
CA LEU A 349 -17.73 -2.42 -12.60
C LEU A 349 -16.64 -3.46 -12.93
N GLY A 350 -16.43 -4.46 -12.06
CA GLY A 350 -15.45 -5.54 -12.28
C GLY A 350 -14.09 -5.34 -11.61
N TYR A 351 -13.90 -4.29 -10.81
CA TYR A 351 -12.66 -4.18 -10.04
C TYR A 351 -12.61 -5.24 -8.94
N SER A 352 -11.57 -6.04 -8.92
CA SER A 352 -11.34 -7.03 -7.86
C SER A 352 -10.78 -6.39 -6.57
N ARG A 353 -10.15 -5.23 -6.72
CA ARG A 353 -9.54 -4.46 -5.64
C ARG A 353 -9.70 -2.96 -5.88
N VAL A 354 -10.03 -2.24 -4.80
CA VAL A 354 -10.18 -0.78 -4.81
C VAL A 354 -9.02 -0.14 -4.03
N GLY A 355 -8.49 0.97 -4.54
CA GLY A 355 -7.39 1.75 -3.96
C GLY A 355 -7.09 2.96 -4.84
N CYS A 356 -5.82 3.36 -4.94
CA CYS A 356 -5.43 4.44 -5.87
C CYS A 356 -5.60 3.97 -7.32
N TRP A 357 -6.39 4.68 -8.11
CA TRP A 357 -6.71 4.27 -9.49
C TRP A 357 -5.48 4.23 -10.42
N CYS A 358 -4.49 5.12 -10.22
CA CYS A 358 -3.25 5.20 -11.00
C CYS A 358 -2.07 4.42 -10.36
N CYS A 359 -2.33 3.47 -9.45
CA CYS A 359 -1.29 2.75 -8.73
C CYS A 359 -0.43 1.87 -9.68
N PRO A 360 0.91 1.95 -9.63
CA PRO A 360 1.78 1.08 -10.44
C PRO A 360 1.64 -0.43 -10.12
N ASN A 361 1.01 -0.77 -8.97
CA ASN A 361 0.73 -2.16 -8.60
C ASN A 361 -0.65 -2.65 -9.05
N ASN A 362 -1.44 -1.84 -9.74
CA ASN A 362 -2.69 -2.30 -10.32
C ASN A 362 -2.42 -3.39 -11.37
N GLY A 363 -3.28 -4.41 -11.39
CA GLY A 363 -3.23 -5.46 -12.41
C GLY A 363 -3.70 -4.94 -13.78
N ALA A 364 -3.37 -5.68 -14.82
CA ALA A 364 -3.71 -5.32 -16.19
C ALA A 364 -5.23 -5.14 -16.41
N TRP A 365 -6.05 -5.96 -15.76
CA TRP A 365 -7.51 -5.81 -15.79
C TRP A 365 -7.99 -4.51 -15.16
N SER A 366 -7.50 -4.17 -13.95
CA SER A 366 -7.86 -2.89 -13.30
C SER A 366 -7.44 -1.67 -14.10
N GLU A 367 -6.31 -1.73 -14.83
CA GLU A 367 -5.90 -0.65 -15.72
C GLU A 367 -6.81 -0.52 -16.93
N PHE A 368 -7.19 -1.65 -17.52
CA PHE A 368 -8.15 -1.66 -18.60
C PHE A 368 -9.50 -1.06 -18.16
N LEU A 369 -10.01 -1.47 -17.00
CA LEU A 369 -11.23 -0.88 -16.43
C LEU A 369 -11.09 0.64 -16.21
N SER A 370 -9.91 1.11 -15.78
CA SER A 370 -9.67 2.56 -15.61
C SER A 370 -9.65 3.30 -16.95
N LYS A 371 -9.19 2.68 -18.04
CA LYS A 371 -9.32 3.24 -19.39
C LYS A 371 -10.78 3.42 -19.80
N VAL A 372 -11.66 2.48 -19.43
CA VAL A 372 -13.08 2.53 -19.79
C VAL A 372 -13.86 3.49 -18.88
N HIS A 373 -13.76 3.30 -17.55
CA HIS A 373 -14.63 3.98 -16.58
C HIS A 373 -14.08 5.34 -16.12
N MET A 374 -12.77 5.58 -16.28
CA MET A 374 -12.08 6.80 -15.88
C MET A 374 -11.27 7.38 -17.04
N TYR A 375 -11.84 7.39 -18.24
CA TYR A 375 -11.16 7.73 -19.50
C TYR A 375 -10.40 9.06 -19.44
N ASP A 376 -11.05 10.13 -18.98
CA ASP A 376 -10.45 11.47 -18.97
C ASP A 376 -9.27 11.56 -17.98
N GLN A 377 -9.42 10.96 -16.78
CA GLN A 377 -8.36 10.89 -15.79
C GLN A 377 -7.20 10.00 -16.28
N TYR A 378 -7.52 8.91 -16.98
CA TYR A 378 -6.52 8.02 -17.55
C TYR A 378 -5.70 8.74 -18.64
N VAL A 379 -6.35 9.47 -19.55
CA VAL A 379 -5.67 10.24 -20.60
C VAL A 379 -4.75 11.30 -19.98
N HIS A 380 -5.24 12.07 -19.03
CA HIS A 380 -4.43 13.06 -18.31
C HIS A 380 -3.23 12.42 -17.60
N TRP A 381 -3.43 11.28 -16.93
CA TRP A 381 -2.31 10.55 -16.30
C TRP A 381 -1.31 10.03 -17.31
N ARG A 382 -1.76 9.53 -18.46
CA ARG A 382 -0.88 9.10 -19.55
C ARG A 382 -0.02 10.24 -20.07
N GLU A 383 -0.57 11.44 -20.22
CA GLU A 383 0.18 12.64 -20.61
C GLU A 383 1.32 12.94 -19.62
N ILE A 384 1.03 12.92 -18.31
CA ILE A 384 2.05 13.11 -17.26
C ILE A 384 3.17 12.07 -17.36
N LEU A 385 2.81 10.81 -17.65
CA LEU A 385 3.79 9.74 -17.82
C LEU A 385 4.63 9.90 -19.07
N VAL A 386 4.04 10.32 -20.18
CA VAL A 386 4.73 10.57 -21.46
C VAL A 386 5.69 11.75 -21.32
N ASP A 387 5.27 12.83 -20.70
CA ASP A 387 6.14 13.99 -20.42
C ASP A 387 7.33 13.60 -19.53
N PHE A 388 7.09 12.76 -18.55
CA PHE A 388 8.19 12.22 -17.74
C PHE A 388 9.12 11.31 -18.56
N ALA A 389 8.58 10.46 -19.41
CA ALA A 389 9.37 9.59 -20.28
C ALA A 389 10.26 10.39 -21.25
N LYS A 390 9.75 11.50 -21.80
CA LYS A 390 10.54 12.47 -22.58
C LYS A 390 11.66 13.08 -21.74
N LYS A 391 11.35 13.52 -20.51
CA LYS A 391 12.33 14.12 -19.58
C LYS A 391 13.50 13.18 -19.25
N ILE A 392 13.29 11.88 -19.24
CA ILE A 392 14.33 10.87 -18.99
C ILE A 392 14.87 10.23 -20.29
N ASP A 393 14.71 10.90 -21.42
CA ASP A 393 15.25 10.56 -22.75
C ASP A 393 14.90 9.11 -23.20
N LYS A 394 13.64 8.69 -23.04
CA LYS A 394 13.19 7.44 -23.60
C LYS A 394 13.05 7.55 -25.12
N PRO A 395 13.59 6.59 -25.92
CA PRO A 395 13.57 6.66 -27.39
C PRO A 395 12.15 6.76 -27.97
N ASP A 396 11.21 5.99 -27.41
CA ASP A 396 9.79 6.05 -27.72
C ASP A 396 9.00 6.24 -26.41
N PRO A 397 8.73 7.50 -26.02
CA PRO A 397 8.07 7.80 -24.75
C PRO A 397 6.65 7.24 -24.64
N GLU A 398 5.89 7.22 -25.74
CA GLU A 398 4.51 6.74 -25.75
C GLU A 398 4.48 5.22 -25.63
N GLU A 399 5.26 4.51 -26.45
CA GLU A 399 5.36 3.06 -26.36
C GLU A 399 5.87 2.60 -24.97
N TYR A 400 6.87 3.29 -24.41
CA TYR A 400 7.37 3.03 -23.05
C TYR A 400 6.27 3.12 -22.00
N VAL A 401 5.37 4.11 -22.12
CA VAL A 401 4.25 4.29 -21.21
C VAL A 401 3.18 3.22 -21.43
N ASP A 402 2.79 2.97 -22.67
CA ASP A 402 1.71 2.05 -23.03
C ASP A 402 2.08 0.58 -22.71
N GLN A 403 3.36 0.22 -22.81
CA GLN A 403 3.89 -1.08 -22.37
C GLN A 403 4.08 -1.17 -20.85
N GLY A 404 3.83 -0.09 -20.08
CA GLY A 404 3.95 -0.05 -18.64
C GLY A 404 5.40 -0.01 -18.13
N GLY A 405 6.37 0.39 -18.94
CA GLY A 405 7.78 0.50 -18.58
C GLY A 405 8.03 1.41 -17.36
N TRP A 406 7.21 2.44 -17.21
CA TRP A 406 7.25 3.35 -16.05
C TRP A 406 7.02 2.65 -14.69
N LYS A 407 6.29 1.54 -14.67
CA LYS A 407 6.02 0.77 -13.44
C LYS A 407 7.26 0.08 -12.88
N ALA A 408 8.21 -0.27 -13.74
CA ALA A 408 9.45 -0.94 -13.37
C ALA A 408 10.60 0.03 -13.08
N ARG A 409 10.35 1.35 -13.24
CA ARG A 409 11.35 2.40 -13.01
C ARG A 409 12.05 2.25 -11.67
N GLN A 410 13.39 2.31 -11.68
CA GLN A 410 14.25 2.21 -10.50
C GLN A 410 15.20 3.41 -10.44
N GLY A 411 15.52 3.87 -9.22
CA GLY A 411 16.45 4.98 -9.01
C GLY A 411 15.94 6.33 -9.47
N GLY A 412 16.81 7.32 -9.41
CA GLY A 412 16.52 8.71 -9.69
C GLY A 412 17.17 9.25 -10.97
N ASN A 413 17.72 8.39 -11.85
CA ASN A 413 18.43 8.82 -13.06
C ASN A 413 17.56 9.75 -13.91
N GLY A 414 18.15 10.86 -14.38
CA GLY A 414 17.47 11.89 -15.16
C GLY A 414 16.53 12.78 -14.34
N ILE A 415 16.61 12.77 -13.01
CA ILE A 415 15.81 13.61 -12.12
C ILE A 415 16.71 14.56 -11.34
N ASP A 416 16.59 15.84 -11.58
CA ASP A 416 17.42 16.90 -10.99
C ASP A 416 17.51 16.83 -9.45
N ILE A 417 16.41 16.50 -8.79
CA ILE A 417 16.37 16.38 -7.33
C ILE A 417 17.22 15.19 -6.83
N ALA A 418 17.33 14.13 -7.61
CA ALA A 418 18.15 12.99 -7.24
C ALA A 418 19.64 13.30 -7.43
N GLU A 419 20.00 14.10 -8.43
CA GLU A 419 21.36 14.58 -8.64
C GLU A 419 21.80 15.50 -7.52
N ARG A 420 20.92 16.35 -7.01
CA ARG A 420 21.17 17.18 -5.81
C ARG A 420 21.38 16.36 -4.53
N SER A 421 21.05 15.07 -4.51
CA SER A 421 21.32 14.19 -3.38
C SER A 421 22.77 13.69 -3.31
N ILE A 422 23.51 13.84 -4.39
CA ILE A 422 24.89 13.41 -4.49
C ILE A 422 25.75 14.34 -3.63
N ILE A 423 26.43 13.75 -2.65
CA ILE A 423 27.36 14.44 -1.76
C ILE A 423 28.76 13.97 -2.14
N SER A 424 29.60 14.88 -2.57
CA SER A 424 31.01 14.61 -2.73
C SER A 424 31.67 14.66 -1.36
N TYR A 425 32.47 13.65 -1.02
CA TYR A 425 33.20 13.62 0.23
C TYR A 425 34.51 12.83 0.09
N GLU A 426 35.47 13.20 0.92
CA GLU A 426 36.75 12.54 1.05
C GLU A 426 37.18 12.48 2.52
N PRO A 427 37.93 11.45 2.93
CA PRO A 427 38.56 11.44 4.25
C PRO A 427 39.50 12.64 4.39
N CYS A 428 39.54 13.23 5.58
CA CYS A 428 40.50 14.31 5.86
C CYS A 428 41.90 13.75 5.96
N ALA A 429 42.84 14.31 5.21
CA ALA A 429 44.24 13.85 5.20
C ALA A 429 45.00 14.17 6.49
N THR A 430 44.53 15.13 7.30
CA THR A 430 45.25 15.66 8.46
C THR A 430 44.61 15.34 9.80
N GLU A 431 43.41 14.76 9.81
CA GLU A 431 42.68 14.46 11.04
C GLU A 431 41.92 13.12 10.92
N ASP A 432 42.18 12.23 11.88
CA ASP A 432 41.50 10.95 11.95
C ASP A 432 40.01 11.11 12.23
N ASN A 433 39.21 10.20 11.68
CA ASN A 433 37.75 10.16 11.82
C ASN A 433 37.05 11.44 11.33
N ALA A 434 37.70 12.18 10.44
CA ALA A 434 37.19 13.39 9.83
C ALA A 434 36.96 13.22 8.32
N PHE A 435 35.90 13.87 7.82
CA PHE A 435 35.48 13.82 6.41
C PHE A 435 35.18 15.22 5.92
N ASN A 436 35.71 15.59 4.74
CA ASN A 436 35.37 16.80 4.01
C ASN A 436 34.22 16.54 3.05
N TYR A 437 33.20 17.35 3.13
CA TYR A 437 32.00 17.26 2.28
C TYR A 437 31.88 18.53 1.42
N GLU A 438 31.48 18.37 0.18
CA GLU A 438 31.00 19.43 -0.68
C GLU A 438 29.48 19.29 -0.84
N LEU A 439 28.74 20.29 -0.35
CA LEU A 439 27.29 20.35 -0.39
C LEU A 439 26.83 21.07 -1.65
N GLN A 440 25.61 20.81 -2.09
CA GLN A 440 24.93 21.53 -3.18
C GLN A 440 24.19 22.78 -2.67
N ARG A 441 23.78 22.77 -1.40
CA ARG A 441 23.07 23.86 -0.74
C ARG A 441 23.98 24.51 0.31
N PRO A 442 24.13 25.87 0.30
CA PRO A 442 24.90 26.55 1.32
C PRO A 442 24.41 26.27 2.74
N ILE A 443 25.35 26.22 3.69
CA ILE A 443 25.04 26.04 5.12
C ILE A 443 24.25 27.25 5.62
N THR A 444 23.12 27.01 6.26
CA THR A 444 22.27 28.00 6.91
C THR A 444 22.10 27.64 8.39
N PRO A 445 21.57 28.53 9.25
CA PRO A 445 21.25 28.15 10.64
C PRO A 445 20.36 26.91 10.78
N GLU A 446 19.45 26.67 9.84
CA GLU A 446 18.57 25.50 9.82
C GLU A 446 19.33 24.19 9.58
N PHE A 447 20.51 24.22 8.99
CA PHE A 447 21.36 23.04 8.80
C PHE A 447 21.60 22.28 10.11
N TYR A 448 21.83 23.00 11.21
CA TYR A 448 22.15 22.39 12.50
C TYR A 448 20.97 21.69 13.16
N GLU A 449 19.72 21.99 12.76
CA GLU A 449 18.53 21.27 13.23
C GLU A 449 18.64 19.77 12.98
N LEU A 450 19.22 19.38 11.84
CA LEU A 450 19.37 18.00 11.43
C LEU A 450 20.38 17.21 12.29
N PHE A 451 21.22 17.89 13.06
CA PHE A 451 22.20 17.27 13.95
C PHE A 451 21.74 17.17 15.41
N LYS A 452 20.64 17.84 15.81
CA LYS A 452 20.06 17.75 17.15
C LYS A 452 19.75 16.32 17.59
N PRO A 453 19.33 15.36 16.75
CA PRO A 453 19.16 13.97 17.18
C PRO A 453 20.43 13.32 17.72
N PHE A 454 21.60 13.77 17.32
CA PHE A 454 22.89 13.24 17.79
C PHE A 454 23.33 13.82 19.13
N GLY A 455 22.84 15.03 19.50
CA GLY A 455 23.22 15.69 20.76
C GLY A 455 22.75 17.11 20.85
N TYR A 456 23.36 17.85 21.75
CA TYR A 456 23.09 19.26 21.99
C TYR A 456 24.04 20.12 21.14
N ILE A 457 23.48 21.02 20.34
CA ILE A 457 24.24 21.91 19.47
C ILE A 457 24.84 23.04 20.30
N ASN A 458 26.14 23.21 20.25
CA ASN A 458 26.86 24.29 20.94
C ASN A 458 27.79 25.03 19.96
N PRO A 459 27.44 26.25 19.51
CA PRO A 459 28.27 27.04 18.64
C PRO A 459 29.37 27.84 19.39
N HIS A 460 29.24 27.98 20.73
CA HIS A 460 30.11 28.83 21.51
C HIS A 460 31.45 28.20 21.93
N LEU A 461 31.52 26.86 21.90
CA LEU A 461 32.77 26.12 22.20
C LEU A 461 33.74 26.08 21.04
N GLY A 462 33.26 26.34 19.82
CA GLY A 462 34.06 26.20 18.61
C GLY A 462 34.76 27.47 18.19
N ASN A 463 35.64 27.34 17.19
CA ASN A 463 36.32 28.49 16.57
C ASN A 463 35.35 29.16 15.56
N GLU A 464 34.86 30.34 15.90
CA GLU A 464 33.89 31.09 15.09
C GLU A 464 34.45 31.43 13.67
N ARG A 465 35.73 31.72 13.56
CA ARG A 465 36.37 32.02 12.26
C ARG A 465 36.36 30.83 11.30
N LEU A 466 36.39 29.64 11.85
CA LEU A 466 36.30 28.38 11.08
C LEU A 466 34.86 27.89 10.91
N GLY A 467 33.89 28.53 11.58
CA GLY A 467 32.50 28.07 11.60
C GLY A 467 32.34 26.72 12.32
N GLU A 468 33.06 26.53 13.42
CA GLU A 468 32.98 25.30 14.21
C GLU A 468 31.80 25.32 15.14
N VAL A 469 31.03 24.23 15.10
CA VAL A 469 29.90 23.95 15.98
C VAL A 469 30.06 22.54 16.58
N TYR A 470 29.98 22.45 17.89
CA TYR A 470 30.12 21.19 18.60
C TYR A 470 28.74 20.56 18.86
N VAL A 471 28.67 19.23 18.72
CA VAL A 471 27.52 18.44 19.15
C VAL A 471 27.91 17.66 20.40
N LEU A 472 27.20 17.88 21.50
CA LEU A 472 27.56 17.35 22.82
C LEU A 472 26.55 16.27 23.25
N ASP A 473 27.00 15.23 23.94
CA ASP A 473 26.10 14.28 24.60
C ASP A 473 25.51 14.87 25.90
N LYS A 474 24.66 14.10 26.59
CA LYS A 474 24.04 14.52 27.86
C LYS A 474 25.05 14.81 28.99
N LYS A 475 26.30 14.31 28.88
CA LYS A 475 27.37 14.54 29.85
C LYS A 475 28.29 15.69 29.45
N GLY A 476 27.98 16.40 28.36
CA GLY A 476 28.81 17.48 27.83
C GLY A 476 30.03 16.99 27.03
N LYS A 477 30.15 15.69 26.73
CA LYS A 477 31.22 15.17 25.91
C LYS A 477 30.92 15.41 24.44
N VAL A 478 31.94 15.87 23.68
CA VAL A 478 31.84 16.08 22.23
C VAL A 478 31.65 14.78 21.50
N VAL A 479 30.61 14.67 20.69
CA VAL A 479 30.31 13.50 19.84
C VAL A 479 30.57 13.79 18.35
N LEU A 480 30.35 15.03 17.91
CA LEU A 480 30.68 15.52 16.57
C LEU A 480 31.25 16.94 16.63
N VAL A 481 32.11 17.27 15.69
CA VAL A 481 32.51 18.62 15.36
C VAL A 481 32.09 18.91 13.92
N LEU A 482 31.31 19.96 13.72
CA LEU A 482 30.85 20.44 12.42
C LEU A 482 31.61 21.72 12.12
N GLN A 483 32.43 21.75 11.08
CA GLN A 483 33.20 22.92 10.68
C GLN A 483 32.78 23.36 9.29
N GLY A 484 32.01 24.44 9.22
CA GLY A 484 31.51 25.00 7.96
C GLY A 484 30.87 26.36 8.19
N ARG A 485 31.31 27.36 7.45
CA ARG A 485 30.80 28.74 7.60
C ARG A 485 29.39 28.85 7.02
N ILE A 486 28.56 29.66 7.65
CA ILE A 486 27.27 30.04 7.08
C ILE A 486 27.50 30.65 5.68
N GLY A 487 26.72 30.21 4.69
CA GLY A 487 26.84 30.58 3.29
C GLY A 487 27.86 29.76 2.47
N SER A 488 28.66 28.89 3.10
CA SER A 488 29.60 28.00 2.42
C SER A 488 28.92 26.64 2.07
N THR A 489 29.37 26.03 0.99
CA THR A 489 29.02 24.62 0.62
C THR A 489 30.03 23.62 1.20
N LYS A 490 31.17 24.07 1.70
CA LYS A 490 32.21 23.20 2.26
C LYS A 490 31.97 22.94 3.73
N LEU A 491 31.96 21.68 4.09
CA LEU A 491 31.72 21.19 5.45
C LEU A 491 32.75 20.11 5.80
N LYS A 492 33.47 20.29 6.91
CA LYS A 492 34.23 19.20 7.53
C LYS A 492 33.48 18.67 8.74
N VAL A 493 33.38 17.37 8.87
CA VAL A 493 32.75 16.69 10.02
C VAL A 493 33.75 15.75 10.66
N THR A 494 34.05 15.96 11.95
CA THR A 494 34.90 15.07 12.74
C THR A 494 34.02 14.24 13.68
N ILE A 495 34.08 12.92 13.57
CA ILE A 495 33.31 11.97 14.38
C ILE A 495 34.12 11.61 15.63
N LYS A 496 33.76 12.14 16.79
CA LYS A 496 34.42 11.85 18.08
C LYS A 496 33.79 10.63 18.79
N ASN A 497 32.60 10.16 18.34
CA ASN A 497 31.95 8.97 18.85
C ASN A 497 31.54 8.04 17.69
N GLU A 498 32.30 6.96 17.48
CA GLU A 498 32.03 6.00 16.41
C GLU A 498 30.72 5.24 16.56
N ARG A 499 30.15 5.17 17.78
CA ARG A 499 28.84 4.56 18.05
C ARG A 499 27.69 5.55 17.91
N LEU A 500 27.90 6.64 17.20
CA LEU A 500 26.89 7.67 16.94
C LEU A 500 25.56 7.05 16.45
N ALA A 501 24.47 7.38 17.12
CA ALA A 501 23.13 6.89 16.80
C ALA A 501 23.05 5.35 16.67
N GLY A 502 23.81 4.61 17.49
CA GLY A 502 23.86 3.14 17.47
C GLY A 502 24.64 2.57 16.27
N ALA A 503 25.56 3.33 15.70
CA ALA A 503 26.46 2.84 14.66
C ALA A 503 27.38 1.73 15.21
N THR A 504 27.71 0.75 14.36
CA THR A 504 28.60 -0.36 14.70
C THR A 504 30.04 -0.13 14.23
N SER A 505 30.26 0.87 13.40
CA SER A 505 31.58 1.26 12.88
C SER A 505 31.57 2.73 12.43
N LEU A 506 32.74 3.31 12.23
CA LEU A 506 32.94 4.66 11.68
C LEU A 506 32.21 4.84 10.35
N LYS A 507 32.31 3.85 9.44
CA LYS A 507 31.61 3.87 8.14
C LYS A 507 30.09 3.95 8.29
N VAL A 508 29.53 3.26 9.28
CA VAL A 508 28.08 3.31 9.56
C VAL A 508 27.71 4.66 10.18
N ALA A 509 28.55 5.22 11.07
CA ALA A 509 28.34 6.55 11.64
C ALA A 509 28.38 7.63 10.57
N ASP A 510 29.35 7.58 9.67
CA ASP A 510 29.46 8.47 8.52
C ASP A 510 28.23 8.36 7.60
N GLY A 511 27.74 7.16 7.30
CA GLY A 511 26.53 6.94 6.53
C GLY A 511 25.28 7.61 7.13
N LYS A 512 25.20 7.73 8.48
CA LYS A 512 24.12 8.45 9.17
C LYS A 512 24.27 9.96 9.04
N ILE A 513 25.49 10.47 9.03
CA ILE A 513 25.79 11.88 8.76
C ILE A 513 25.41 12.22 7.31
N GLN A 514 25.85 11.43 6.34
CA GLN A 514 25.48 11.61 4.93
C GLN A 514 23.96 11.61 4.73
N CYS A 515 23.22 10.80 5.49
CA CYS A 515 21.77 10.83 5.46
C CYS A 515 21.20 12.18 5.89
N GLN A 516 21.73 12.79 6.94
CA GLN A 516 21.29 14.12 7.39
C GLN A 516 21.66 15.22 6.39
N LEU A 517 22.84 15.14 5.78
CA LEU A 517 23.24 16.03 4.69
C LEU A 517 22.31 15.90 3.48
N THR A 518 21.95 14.66 3.12
CA THR A 518 20.96 14.41 2.06
C THR A 518 19.59 15.02 2.40
N LYS A 519 19.11 14.90 3.64
CA LYS A 519 17.87 15.56 4.08
C LYS A 519 17.94 17.08 3.93
N TYR A 520 19.07 17.67 4.29
CA TYR A 520 19.28 19.10 4.13
C TYR A 520 19.12 19.56 2.69
N GLN A 521 19.67 18.79 1.75
CA GLN A 521 19.70 19.16 0.34
C GLN A 521 18.39 18.89 -0.41
N MET A 522 17.66 17.85 -0.04
CA MET A 522 16.56 17.32 -0.86
C MET A 522 15.31 16.87 -0.08
N CYS A 523 15.08 17.41 1.11
CA CYS A 523 13.86 17.08 1.84
C CYS A 523 12.63 17.51 1.03
N ILE A 524 11.76 16.54 0.71
CA ILE A 524 10.50 16.78 -0.03
C ILE A 524 9.29 16.92 0.90
N GLY A 525 9.49 17.02 2.20
CA GLY A 525 8.40 17.14 3.17
C GLY A 525 7.51 15.89 3.27
N CYS A 526 8.04 14.69 3.05
CA CYS A 526 7.26 13.44 3.15
C CYS A 526 6.80 13.11 4.58
N LYS A 527 7.22 13.88 5.59
CA LYS A 527 6.87 13.78 7.01
C LYS A 527 7.17 12.41 7.67
N ALA A 528 7.94 11.55 7.03
CA ALA A 528 8.33 10.26 7.61
C ALA A 528 9.09 10.44 8.94
N CYS A 529 9.96 11.44 9.06
CA CYS A 529 10.68 11.77 10.28
C CYS A 529 9.75 12.23 11.41
N GLU A 530 8.72 13.02 11.10
CA GLU A 530 7.66 13.40 12.03
C GLU A 530 6.89 12.17 12.53
N SER A 531 6.50 11.30 11.58
CA SER A 531 5.69 10.11 11.87
C SER A 531 6.38 9.10 12.79
N VAL A 532 7.71 8.98 12.72
CA VAL A 532 8.48 8.07 13.59
C VAL A 532 8.85 8.69 14.94
N CYS A 533 8.70 10.00 15.09
CA CYS A 533 9.06 10.69 16.32
C CYS A 533 7.99 10.47 17.40
N LYS A 534 8.27 9.59 18.36
CA LYS A 534 7.37 9.27 19.49
C LYS A 534 7.12 10.44 20.44
N HIS A 535 8.01 11.44 20.40
CA HIS A 535 7.98 12.61 21.29
C HIS A 535 7.40 13.86 20.61
N ASN A 536 6.95 13.76 19.35
CA ASN A 536 6.45 14.88 18.56
C ASN A 536 7.42 16.08 18.50
N ALA A 537 8.72 15.81 18.59
CA ALA A 537 9.77 16.83 18.57
C ALA A 537 10.09 17.32 17.15
N VAL A 538 9.92 16.48 16.14
CA VAL A 538 10.22 16.81 14.73
C VAL A 538 9.03 17.51 14.10
N LYS A 539 9.25 18.64 13.42
CA LYS A 539 8.27 19.39 12.63
C LYS A 539 8.82 19.68 11.25
N ILE A 540 8.06 19.32 10.24
CA ILE A 540 8.40 19.51 8.83
C ILE A 540 7.28 20.31 8.15
N LYS A 541 7.60 21.48 7.62
CA LYS A 541 6.64 22.36 6.93
C LYS A 541 7.14 22.69 5.54
N GLU A 542 6.25 22.83 4.59
CA GLU A 542 6.54 23.45 3.30
C GLU A 542 6.47 24.97 3.47
N LEU A 543 7.45 25.66 2.89
CA LEU A 543 7.51 27.12 2.85
C LEU A 543 6.87 27.62 1.54
N GLU A 544 6.55 28.92 1.48
CA GLU A 544 5.89 29.55 0.33
C GLU A 544 6.70 29.43 -0.97
N ASP A 545 8.02 29.37 -0.87
CA ASP A 545 8.94 29.15 -2.00
C ASP A 545 9.03 27.67 -2.45
N GLY A 546 8.22 26.77 -1.86
CA GLY A 546 8.22 25.33 -2.15
C GLY A 546 9.36 24.56 -1.48
N SER A 547 10.26 25.23 -0.75
CA SER A 547 11.29 24.58 0.05
C SER A 547 10.68 23.96 1.32
N THR A 548 11.45 23.12 2.00
CA THR A 548 10.98 22.43 3.20
C THR A 548 11.78 22.89 4.42
N SER A 549 11.08 23.42 5.43
CA SER A 549 11.65 23.69 6.76
C SER A 549 11.61 22.42 7.61
N TYR A 550 12.73 22.12 8.26
CA TYR A 550 12.91 20.98 9.15
C TYR A 550 13.36 21.50 10.53
N LYS A 551 12.49 21.37 11.54
CA LYS A 551 12.78 21.85 12.90
C LYS A 551 12.64 20.73 13.91
N ILE A 552 13.51 20.75 14.93
CA ILE A 552 13.47 19.85 16.08
C ILE A 552 13.38 20.66 17.37
N ASP A 553 12.31 20.45 18.11
CA ASP A 553 12.05 21.00 19.41
C ASP A 553 12.99 20.35 20.44
N ASP A 554 13.93 21.11 20.99
CA ASP A 554 14.95 20.63 21.93
C ASP A 554 14.38 20.16 23.27
N GLU A 555 13.27 20.76 23.72
CA GLU A 555 12.62 20.39 24.98
C GLU A 555 11.93 19.01 24.88
N LYS A 556 11.41 18.70 23.70
CA LYS A 556 10.75 17.41 23.43
C LYS A 556 11.69 16.33 22.94
N CYS A 557 12.82 16.71 22.34
CA CYS A 557 13.75 15.76 21.74
C CYS A 557 14.60 15.03 22.79
N VAL A 558 14.35 13.75 22.97
CA VAL A 558 15.13 12.89 23.89
C VAL A 558 16.38 12.25 23.24
N ARG A 559 16.74 12.63 22.01
CA ARG A 559 17.88 12.13 21.23
C ARG A 559 17.86 10.61 21.02
N CYS A 560 16.66 10.01 20.87
CA CYS A 560 16.49 8.59 20.61
C CYS A 560 16.96 8.15 19.21
N THR A 561 17.26 9.08 18.32
CA THR A 561 17.73 8.88 16.95
C THR A 561 16.78 8.10 16.01
N GLU A 562 15.53 7.86 16.38
CA GLU A 562 14.55 7.18 15.52
C GLU A 562 14.37 7.88 14.16
N CYS A 563 14.36 9.23 14.16
CA CYS A 563 14.27 10.02 12.93
C CYS A 563 15.53 9.92 12.04
N VAL A 564 16.65 9.42 12.56
CA VAL A 564 17.88 9.12 11.81
C VAL A 564 17.92 7.67 11.34
N ASN A 565 17.37 6.75 12.13
CA ASN A 565 17.53 5.31 11.91
C ASN A 565 16.38 4.65 11.13
N HIS A 566 15.25 5.35 10.92
CA HIS A 566 14.11 4.78 10.22
C HIS A 566 14.44 4.40 8.76
N TYR A 567 13.73 3.39 8.24
CA TYR A 567 13.90 2.87 6.88
C TYR A 567 15.33 2.43 6.49
N ASN A 568 16.13 2.01 7.43
CA ASN A 568 17.52 1.54 7.26
C ASN A 568 18.49 2.57 6.65
N ALA A 569 17.99 3.60 5.96
CA ALA A 569 18.78 4.65 5.32
C ALA A 569 18.58 6.03 5.98
N GLY A 570 17.74 6.10 7.03
CA GLY A 570 17.41 7.33 7.76
C GLY A 570 16.64 8.39 6.95
N CYS A 571 16.41 8.18 5.67
CA CYS A 571 15.61 9.03 4.80
C CYS A 571 14.93 8.19 3.73
N TYR A 572 13.61 8.24 3.68
CA TYR A 572 12.86 7.49 2.69
C TYR A 572 13.15 7.94 1.27
N VAL A 573 13.29 9.24 1.07
CA VAL A 573 13.58 9.83 -0.25
C VAL A 573 14.93 9.39 -0.76
N ARG A 574 15.97 9.41 0.08
CA ARG A 574 17.29 8.88 -0.26
C ARG A 574 17.21 7.45 -0.77
N LYS A 575 16.43 6.61 -0.11
CA LYS A 575 16.24 5.20 -0.51
C LYS A 575 15.61 5.07 -1.89
N VAL A 576 14.57 5.87 -2.20
CA VAL A 576 13.80 5.73 -3.45
C VAL A 576 14.42 6.49 -4.63
N LEU A 577 15.23 7.52 -4.37
CA LEU A 577 15.88 8.33 -5.40
C LEU A 577 17.38 8.02 -5.59
N THR A 578 17.89 6.95 -4.99
CA THR A 578 19.28 6.54 -5.18
C THR A 578 19.54 6.27 -6.66
N ILE A 579 20.53 6.99 -7.22
CA ILE A 579 21.03 6.74 -8.57
C ILE A 579 21.91 5.49 -8.51
N LYS A 580 21.56 4.46 -9.27
CA LYS A 580 22.50 3.36 -9.52
C LYS A 580 23.50 3.83 -10.56
N ARG A 581 24.76 3.97 -10.17
CA ARG A 581 25.84 4.10 -11.15
C ARG A 581 25.98 2.73 -11.82
N GLU A 582 25.84 2.70 -13.12
CA GLU A 582 26.33 1.55 -13.91
C GLU A 582 27.85 1.54 -13.74
N GLY A 583 28.36 0.43 -13.19
CA GLY A 583 29.77 0.22 -12.90
C GLY A 583 30.57 -0.04 -14.17
#